data_4558cd9b8dc203340e799c15144db08e
#
_entry.id   4558cd9b8dc203340e799c15144db08e
#
_cell.length_a   1.000
_cell.length_b   1.000
_cell.length_c   1.000
_cell.angle_alpha   90.00
_cell.angle_beta   90.00
_cell.angle_gamma   90.00
#
_symmetry.space_group_name_H-M   'P 1'
#
loop_
_entity.id
_entity.type
_entity.pdbx_description
1 polymer ?
#
loop_
_entity_poly.entity_id
_entity_poly.type
_entity_poly.pdbx_seq_one_letter_code
_entity_poly.pdbx_strand_id
1 'polypeptide(L)' 'MQSFKDVLREFEDFLQTASYLEVLPCRWGYVRLFNEGAPINFYAVLCRTPQELYDTLENDLAIEKEVQNPQRD' A
#
# COMPACT_ATOMS: atom_id res chain seq x y z
N MET A 1 17.56 -4.49 9.80
CA MET A 1 16.84 -4.79 8.55
C MET A 1 15.38 -5.00 8.86
N GLN A 2 14.52 -4.37 8.11
CA GLN A 2 13.09 -4.48 8.34
C GLN A 2 12.56 -5.81 7.83
N SER A 3 11.64 -6.40 8.58
CA SER A 3 10.88 -7.54 8.11
C SER A 3 9.57 -7.05 7.49
N PHE A 4 8.86 -7.96 6.84
CA PHE A 4 7.53 -7.62 6.35
C PHE A 4 6.62 -7.15 7.48
N LYS A 5 6.71 -7.80 8.64
CA LYS A 5 5.91 -7.38 9.78
C LYS A 5 6.23 -5.97 10.22
N ASP A 6 7.50 -5.59 10.18
CA ASP A 6 7.88 -4.24 10.57
C ASP A 6 7.28 -3.22 9.61
N VAL A 7 7.31 -3.54 8.33
CA VAL A 7 6.74 -2.63 7.33
C VAL A 7 5.23 -2.49 7.53
N LEU A 8 4.56 -3.62 7.74
CA LEU A 8 3.11 -3.58 7.93
C LEU A 8 2.74 -2.79 9.17
N ARG A 9 3.54 -2.91 10.22
CA ARG A 9 3.28 -2.16 11.44
C ARG A 9 3.48 -0.66 11.23
N GLU A 10 4.48 -0.31 10.45
CA GLU A 10 4.75 1.10 10.18
C GLU A 10 3.62 1.77 9.42
N PHE A 11 2.96 1.05 8.54
CA PHE A 11 1.88 1.59 7.74
C PHE A 11 0.50 1.18 8.27
N GLU A 12 0.44 0.67 9.49
CA GLU A 12 -0.80 0.11 10.01
C GLU A 12 -1.94 1.12 9.99
N ASP A 13 -1.68 2.32 10.47
CA ASP A 13 -2.74 3.33 10.53
C ASP A 13 -3.23 3.67 9.14
N PHE A 14 -2.31 3.82 8.19
CA PHE A 14 -2.68 4.12 6.83
C PHE A 14 -3.53 3.00 6.23
N LEU A 15 -3.11 1.76 6.44
CA LEU A 15 -3.82 0.62 5.87
C LEU A 15 -5.20 0.44 6.48
N GLN A 16 -5.36 0.81 7.74
CA GLN A 16 -6.66 0.71 8.37
C GLN A 16 -7.65 1.72 7.81
N THR A 17 -7.18 2.86 7.36
CA THR A 17 -8.06 3.89 6.83
C THR A 17 -8.21 3.82 5.32
N ALA A 18 -7.27 3.19 4.65
CA ALA A 18 -7.29 3.11 3.19
C ALA A 18 -8.06 1.87 2.75
N SER A 19 -9.38 1.98 2.72
CA SER A 19 -10.23 0.84 2.41
C SER A 19 -10.04 0.34 0.99
N TYR A 20 -9.41 1.12 0.14
CA TYR A 20 -9.15 0.73 -1.24
C TYR A 20 -7.86 -0.06 -1.40
N LEU A 21 -7.13 -0.27 -0.31
CA LEU A 21 -5.87 -1.03 -0.34
C LEU A 21 -6.01 -2.31 0.46
N GLU A 22 -5.34 -3.33 -0.03
CA GLU A 22 -5.29 -4.61 0.66
C GLU A 22 -3.88 -5.16 0.50
N VAL A 23 -3.32 -5.69 1.59
CA VAL A 23 -2.00 -6.30 1.54
C VAL A 23 -2.16 -7.72 2.06
N LEU A 24 -1.85 -8.69 1.21
CA LEU A 24 -2.08 -10.09 1.51
C LEU A 24 -0.79 -10.88 1.39
N PRO A 25 -0.57 -11.84 2.29
CA PRO A 25 0.60 -12.71 2.16
C PRO A 25 0.41 -13.67 1.00
N CYS A 26 1.50 -14.01 0.36
CA CYS A 26 1.47 -14.98 -0.70
C CYS A 26 2.76 -15.79 -0.65
N ARG A 27 2.86 -16.73 -1.58
CA ARG A 27 4.00 -17.66 -1.56
C ARG A 27 5.33 -16.92 -1.70
N TRP A 28 5.34 -15.81 -2.42
CA TRP A 28 6.59 -15.13 -2.75
C TRP A 28 6.82 -13.86 -1.96
N GLY A 29 5.96 -13.53 -1.01
CA GLY A 29 6.07 -12.31 -0.25
C GLY A 29 4.70 -11.76 0.07
N TYR A 30 4.46 -10.53 -0.31
CA TYR A 30 3.16 -9.90 -0.11
C TYR A 30 2.68 -9.27 -1.39
N VAL A 31 1.37 -9.25 -1.57
CA VAL A 31 0.75 -8.63 -2.73
C VAL A 31 -0.04 -7.43 -2.25
N ARG A 32 0.21 -6.28 -2.85
CA ARG A 32 -0.58 -5.09 -2.58
C ARG A 32 -1.62 -4.94 -3.67
N LEU A 33 -2.88 -4.94 -3.25
CA LEU A 33 -4.01 -4.79 -4.17
C LEU A 33 -4.57 -3.39 -4.03
N PHE A 34 -4.74 -2.72 -5.14
CA PHE A 34 -5.29 -1.37 -5.18
C PHE A 34 -6.60 -1.44 -5.96
N ASN A 35 -7.69 -1.09 -5.30
CA ASN A 35 -9.01 -1.12 -5.92
C ASN A 35 -9.31 0.24 -6.50
N GLU A 36 -9.43 0.31 -7.82
CA GLU A 36 -9.64 1.57 -8.50
C GLU A 36 -11.08 2.06 -8.48
N GLY A 37 -12.00 1.19 -8.12
CA GLY A 37 -13.38 1.62 -8.07
C GLY A 37 -14.29 0.72 -8.87
N ALA A 38 -15.30 1.33 -9.49
CA ALA A 38 -16.33 0.56 -10.19
C ALA A 38 -16.14 0.67 -11.69
N PRO A 39 -16.19 -0.44 -12.44
CA PRO A 39 -16.31 -1.77 -11.85
C PRO A 39 -15.08 -2.10 -11.04
N ILE A 40 -15.17 -3.06 -10.17
CA ILE A 40 -14.04 -3.42 -9.33
C ILE A 40 -12.85 -3.78 -10.21
N ASN A 41 -11.74 -3.10 -9.97
CA ASN A 41 -10.57 -3.27 -10.78
C ASN A 41 -9.35 -3.15 -9.89
N PHE A 42 -8.67 -4.28 -9.67
CA PHE A 42 -7.54 -4.30 -8.76
C PHE A 42 -6.23 -4.25 -9.53
N TYR A 43 -5.33 -3.41 -9.07
CA TYR A 43 -3.94 -3.44 -9.48
C TYR A 43 -3.15 -4.19 -8.43
N ALA A 44 -2.43 -5.21 -8.84
CA ALA A 44 -1.66 -6.04 -7.94
C ALA A 44 -0.18 -5.79 -8.15
N VAL A 45 0.53 -5.57 -7.05
CA VAL A 45 1.97 -5.43 -7.08
C VAL A 45 2.56 -6.47 -6.14
N LEU A 46 3.41 -7.33 -6.68
CA LEU A 46 4.07 -8.34 -5.87
C LEU A 46 5.30 -7.74 -5.23
N CYS A 47 5.34 -7.77 -3.91
CA CYS A 47 6.46 -7.25 -3.14
C CYS A 47 7.20 -8.44 -2.56
N ARG A 48 8.37 -8.73 -3.12
CA ARG A 48 9.12 -9.91 -2.73
C ARG A 48 10.01 -9.68 -1.53
N THR A 49 10.29 -8.42 -1.23
CA THR A 49 11.14 -8.08 -0.11
C THR A 49 10.45 -7.03 0.74
N PRO A 50 10.81 -6.92 2.01
CA PRO A 50 10.25 -5.86 2.84
C PRO A 50 10.49 -4.46 2.26
N GLN A 51 11.63 -4.25 1.63
CA GLN A 51 11.92 -2.95 1.04
C GLN A 51 10.98 -2.64 -0.10
N GLU A 52 10.67 -3.64 -0.93
CA GLU A 52 9.72 -3.42 -2.02
C GLU A 52 8.34 -3.08 -1.49
N LEU A 53 7.92 -3.75 -0.41
CA LEU A 53 6.64 -3.44 0.19
C LEU A 53 6.65 -2.03 0.77
N TYR A 54 7.72 -1.67 1.45
CA TYR A 54 7.85 -0.35 2.02
C TYR A 54 7.73 0.73 0.93
N ASP A 55 8.49 0.56 -0.15
CA ASP A 55 8.48 1.54 -1.23
C ASP A 55 7.10 1.67 -1.85
N THR A 56 6.43 0.54 -2.04
CA THR A 56 5.10 0.55 -2.63
C THR A 56 4.10 1.28 -1.74
N LEU A 57 4.12 0.97 -0.44
CA LEU A 57 3.17 1.60 0.48
C LEU A 57 3.51 3.06 0.70
N GLU A 58 4.78 3.41 0.71
CA GLU A 58 5.16 4.80 0.86
C GLU A 58 4.68 5.62 -0.32
N ASN A 59 4.78 5.07 -1.52
CA ASN A 59 4.28 5.74 -2.70
C ASN A 59 2.76 5.91 -2.62
N ASP A 60 2.05 4.88 -2.17
CA ASP A 60 0.61 4.96 -2.03
C ASP A 60 0.23 6.03 -1.01
N LEU A 61 0.95 6.10 0.09
CA LEU A 61 0.67 7.10 1.11
C LEU A 61 0.91 8.51 0.59
N ALA A 62 1.96 8.69 -0.19
CA ALA A 62 2.25 10.00 -0.76
C ALA A 62 1.13 10.45 -1.69
N ILE A 63 0.61 9.53 -2.49
CA ILE A 63 -0.49 9.85 -3.39
C ILE A 63 -1.73 10.21 -2.58
N GLU A 64 -1.99 9.46 -1.51
CA GLU A 64 -3.14 9.74 -0.67
C GLU A 64 -3.05 11.12 -0.06
N LYS A 65 -1.89 11.51 0.41
CA LYS A 65 -1.71 12.82 0.99
C LYS A 65 -1.93 13.92 -0.03
N GLU A 66 -1.52 13.69 -1.27
CA GLU A 66 -1.75 14.67 -2.32
C GLU A 66 -3.22 14.86 -2.59
N VAL A 67 -3.97 13.75 -2.59
CA VAL A 67 -5.39 13.81 -2.87
C VAL A 67 -6.13 14.53 -1.74
N GLN A 68 -5.79 14.19 -0.50
CA GLN A 68 -6.49 14.77 0.65
C GLN A 68 -6.11 16.22 0.86
N ASN A 69 -4.94 16.60 0.42
CA ASN A 69 -4.41 17.90 0.73
C ASN A 69 -3.86 18.54 -0.53
N PRO A 70 -4.74 18.80 -1.49
CA PRO A 70 -4.27 19.26 -2.79
C PRO A 70 -3.60 20.59 -2.65
N GLN A 71 -2.57 20.75 -3.41
CA GLN A 71 -1.83 21.95 -3.37
C GLN A 71 -2.63 23.03 -4.03
N ARG A 72 -2.76 24.14 -3.39
CA ARG A 72 -3.46 25.10 -3.97
C ARG A 72 -2.61 26.10 -4.25
N ASP A 73 -2.27 26.46 -4.91
CA ASP A 73 -1.48 27.41 -5.07
C ASP A 73 -1.61 28.21 -5.47
#